data_c2d96b2ebf4212b3648e7ae56a51427c
#
_entry.id   c2d96b2ebf4212b3648e7ae56a51427c
#
_cell.length_a   1.000
_cell.length_b   1.000
_cell.length_c   1.000
_cell.angle_alpha   90.00
_cell.angle_beta   90.00
_cell.angle_gamma   90.00
#
_symmetry.space_group_name_H-M   'P 1'
#
loop_
_entity.id
_entity.type
_entity.pdbx_description
1 polymer ?
#
loop_
_entity_poly.entity_id
_entity_poly.type
_entity_poly.pdbx_seq_one_letter_code
_entity_poly.pdbx_strand_id
1 'polypeptide(L)'
;SRGLGDVYKRQVLDSRFFMGSMSTAVGDKITRAIEYAAAKHLPLVIFSASGGARMQEGIFSLMQMAKTSAAIERFSAKGGLYISVLTHPTTGGVTASFASLGDIMLAEPGALIGFAGPRVIEQTIGEKLPAGFQRSEFQMEHGFVDQVVPRSQLRDTLIQVLQLHAGGKHE
;
A
#
# COMPACT_ATOMS: atom_id res chain seq x y z
N SER A 1 1.63 7.72 22.20
CA SER A 1 0.95 7.72 20.89
C SER A 1 -0.56 8.03 20.97
N ARG A 2 -1.00 8.85 21.92
CA ARG A 2 -2.43 9.22 22.06
C ARG A 2 -2.89 10.38 21.15
N GLY A 3 -1.99 11.03 20.43
CA GLY A 3 -2.33 12.25 19.69
C GLY A 3 -2.62 12.08 18.20
N LEU A 4 -2.26 10.97 17.56
CA LEU A 4 -2.43 10.76 16.11
C LEU A 4 -3.50 9.72 15.76
N GLY A 5 -4.06 9.03 16.74
CA GLY A 5 -5.07 7.99 16.52
C GLY A 5 -6.42 8.53 16.03
N ASP A 6 -6.69 9.79 16.27
CA ASP A 6 -7.96 10.44 15.93
C ASP A 6 -7.89 11.24 14.63
N VAL A 7 -6.70 11.38 14.01
CA VAL A 7 -6.45 12.21 12.82
C VAL A 7 -6.50 11.40 11.53
N TYR A 8 -6.19 10.10 11.57
CA TYR A 8 -6.25 9.21 10.40
C TYR A 8 -6.44 7.75 10.77
N LYS A 9 -6.94 6.93 9.82
CA LYS A 9 -7.02 5.48 9.96
C LYS A 9 -5.75 4.84 9.42
N ARG A 10 -5.08 4.02 10.26
CA ARG A 10 -3.84 3.31 9.92
C ARG A 10 -4.05 1.81 9.86
N GLN A 11 -3.51 1.18 8.80
CA GLN A 11 -3.37 -0.27 8.68
C GLN A 11 -1.91 -0.64 8.40
N VAL A 12 -1.45 -1.74 8.98
CA VAL A 12 -0.08 -2.24 8.81
C VAL A 12 -0.13 -3.74 8.55
N LEU A 13 0.49 -4.18 7.43
CA LEU A 13 0.75 -5.58 7.17
C LEU A 13 2.13 -5.95 7.72
N ASP A 14 2.27 -7.16 8.27
CA ASP A 14 3.53 -7.68 8.78
C ASP A 14 3.95 -8.91 7.97
N SER A 15 5.05 -8.80 7.22
CA SER A 15 5.58 -9.87 6.38
C SER A 15 6.11 -11.08 7.17
N ARG A 16 6.39 -10.94 8.47
CA ARG A 16 6.78 -12.05 9.34
C ARG A 16 5.63 -13.02 9.62
N PHE A 17 4.39 -12.57 9.43
CA PHE A 17 3.21 -13.43 9.56
C PHE A 17 2.75 -13.89 8.17
N PHE A 18 2.99 -15.15 7.84
CA PHE A 18 2.64 -15.77 6.54
C PHE A 18 3.02 -14.91 5.32
N MET A 19 4.24 -14.33 5.33
CA MET A 19 4.75 -13.43 4.29
C MET A 19 3.85 -12.19 4.07
N GLY A 20 3.05 -11.80 5.05
CA GLY A 20 2.07 -10.73 4.89
C GLY A 20 0.98 -11.04 3.85
N SER A 21 0.81 -12.32 3.49
CA SER A 21 -0.06 -12.72 2.38
C SER A 21 -1.51 -12.31 2.60
N MET A 22 -2.12 -11.73 1.57
CA MET A 22 -3.51 -11.28 1.60
C MET A 22 -4.45 -12.48 1.56
N SER A 23 -5.02 -12.82 2.72
CA SER A 23 -6.11 -13.78 2.89
C SER A 23 -7.47 -13.09 2.82
N THR A 24 -8.54 -13.87 2.81
CA THR A 24 -9.91 -13.36 2.96
C THR A 24 -10.05 -12.49 4.20
N ALA A 25 -9.49 -12.91 5.34
CA ALA A 25 -9.54 -12.15 6.60
C ALA A 25 -8.75 -10.82 6.49
N VAL A 26 -7.61 -10.81 5.78
CA VAL A 26 -6.83 -9.59 5.57
C VAL A 26 -7.58 -8.62 4.67
N GLY A 27 -8.13 -9.09 3.54
CA GLY A 27 -8.94 -8.28 2.64
C GLY A 27 -10.18 -7.69 3.34
N ASP A 28 -10.84 -8.47 4.19
CA ASP A 28 -11.98 -7.99 4.98
C ASP A 28 -11.57 -6.88 5.97
N LYS A 29 -10.46 -7.06 6.69
CA LYS A 29 -9.94 -6.04 7.61
C LYS A 29 -9.56 -4.74 6.90
N ILE A 30 -8.93 -4.83 5.72
CA ILE A 30 -8.59 -3.65 4.91
C ILE A 30 -9.87 -2.96 4.47
N THR A 31 -10.83 -3.69 3.91
CA THR A 31 -12.12 -3.14 3.48
C THR A 31 -12.84 -2.41 4.62
N ARG A 32 -12.95 -3.04 5.79
CA ARG A 32 -13.57 -2.41 6.97
C ARG A 32 -12.83 -1.17 7.44
N ALA A 33 -11.50 -1.14 7.32
CA ALA A 33 -10.72 0.04 7.67
C ALA A 33 -10.99 1.21 6.72
N ILE A 34 -11.10 0.92 5.42
CA ILE A 34 -11.48 1.89 4.39
C ILE A 34 -12.89 2.43 4.65
N GLU A 35 -13.85 1.54 4.87
CA GLU A 35 -15.25 1.92 5.15
C GLU A 35 -15.38 2.75 6.44
N TYR A 36 -14.62 2.40 7.48
CA TYR A 36 -14.55 3.19 8.70
C TYR A 36 -13.98 4.59 8.46
N ALA A 37 -12.87 4.68 7.70
CA ALA A 37 -12.27 5.97 7.34
C ALA A 37 -13.27 6.83 6.55
N ALA A 38 -13.98 6.23 5.58
CA ALA A 38 -15.03 6.90 4.82
C ALA A 38 -16.18 7.43 5.71
N ALA A 39 -16.65 6.61 6.66
CA ALA A 39 -17.74 6.97 7.55
C ALA A 39 -17.36 8.07 8.55
N LYS A 40 -16.07 8.19 8.89
CA LYS A 40 -15.54 9.17 9.85
C LYS A 40 -14.86 10.36 9.17
N HIS A 41 -14.84 10.42 7.83
CA HIS A 41 -14.13 11.45 7.07
C HIS A 41 -12.65 11.58 7.47
N LEU A 42 -11.98 10.42 7.71
CA LEU A 42 -10.58 10.37 8.11
C LEU A 42 -9.70 10.02 6.90
N PRO A 43 -8.52 10.62 6.76
CA PRO A 43 -7.50 10.11 5.85
C PRO A 43 -7.13 8.65 6.17
N LEU A 44 -6.82 7.90 5.13
CA LEU A 44 -6.41 6.49 5.23
C LEU A 44 -4.92 6.36 4.95
N VAL A 45 -4.18 5.65 5.80
CA VAL A 45 -2.78 5.30 5.58
C VAL A 45 -2.60 3.79 5.70
N ILE A 46 -2.12 3.13 4.64
CA ILE A 46 -1.85 1.69 4.65
C ILE A 46 -0.36 1.43 4.41
N PHE A 47 0.26 0.69 5.34
CA PHE A 47 1.63 0.18 5.20
C PHE A 47 1.56 -1.25 4.65
N SER A 48 2.13 -1.47 3.47
CA SER A 48 2.13 -2.76 2.80
C SER A 48 3.47 -3.46 2.98
N ALA A 49 3.43 -4.71 3.48
CA ALA A 49 4.57 -5.61 3.54
C ALA A 49 4.07 -7.03 3.23
N SER A 50 4.07 -7.43 1.96
CA SER A 50 3.36 -8.63 1.52
C SER A 50 4.00 -9.31 0.31
N GLY A 51 4.02 -10.63 0.32
CA GLY A 51 4.36 -11.46 -0.84
C GLY A 51 3.22 -11.61 -1.86
N GLY A 52 2.03 -11.09 -1.58
CA GLY A 52 0.87 -11.15 -2.50
C GLY A 52 -0.36 -11.87 -1.95
N ALA A 53 -1.24 -12.32 -2.83
CA ALA A 53 -2.43 -13.08 -2.47
C ALA A 53 -2.07 -14.45 -1.89
N ARG A 54 -2.81 -14.90 -0.88
CA ARG A 54 -2.57 -16.18 -0.20
C ARG A 54 -2.94 -17.37 -1.07
N MET A 55 -1.95 -18.11 -1.55
CA MET A 55 -2.14 -19.25 -2.44
C MET A 55 -3.02 -20.35 -1.84
N GLN A 56 -2.92 -20.59 -0.53
CA GLN A 56 -3.69 -21.63 0.18
C GLN A 56 -5.20 -21.39 0.17
N GLU A 57 -5.64 -20.14 -0.04
CA GLU A 57 -7.06 -19.78 -0.14
C GLU A 57 -7.55 -19.73 -1.60
N GLY A 58 -6.69 -19.97 -2.58
CA GLY A 58 -7.02 -20.02 -3.99
C GLY A 58 -7.76 -18.76 -4.46
N ILE A 59 -8.88 -18.98 -5.17
CA ILE A 59 -9.67 -17.88 -5.76
C ILE A 59 -10.21 -16.88 -4.72
N PHE A 60 -10.47 -17.30 -3.50
CA PHE A 60 -11.00 -16.41 -2.46
C PHE A 60 -9.99 -15.31 -2.09
N SER A 61 -8.69 -15.62 -2.10
CA SER A 61 -7.66 -14.60 -1.89
C SER A 61 -7.56 -13.63 -3.08
N LEU A 62 -7.74 -14.09 -4.30
CA LEU A 62 -7.75 -13.25 -5.50
C LEU A 62 -8.97 -12.30 -5.51
N MET A 63 -10.13 -12.77 -5.05
CA MET A 63 -11.31 -11.91 -4.92
C MET A 63 -11.12 -10.74 -3.95
N GLN A 64 -10.16 -10.84 -3.02
CA GLN A 64 -9.85 -9.72 -2.12
C GLN A 64 -9.23 -8.54 -2.87
N MET A 65 -8.56 -8.77 -3.99
CA MET A 65 -8.05 -7.68 -4.84
C MET A 65 -9.21 -6.81 -5.32
N ALA A 66 -10.23 -7.40 -5.91
CA ALA A 66 -11.42 -6.67 -6.37
C ALA A 66 -12.17 -6.00 -5.20
N LYS A 67 -12.32 -6.71 -4.07
CA LYS A 67 -13.01 -6.21 -2.88
C LYS A 67 -12.35 -4.95 -2.31
N THR A 68 -11.04 -4.98 -2.13
CA THR A 68 -10.29 -3.84 -1.58
C THR A 68 -10.24 -2.66 -2.55
N SER A 69 -10.04 -2.92 -3.85
CA SER A 69 -10.05 -1.89 -4.89
C SER A 69 -11.40 -1.18 -4.99
N ALA A 70 -12.50 -1.93 -4.97
CA ALA A 70 -13.85 -1.35 -4.97
C ALA A 70 -14.15 -0.53 -3.69
N ALA A 71 -13.56 -0.90 -2.55
CA ALA A 71 -13.71 -0.13 -1.33
C ALA A 71 -12.94 1.21 -1.42
N ILE A 72 -11.72 1.19 -1.98
CA ILE A 72 -10.92 2.42 -2.22
C ILE A 72 -11.66 3.34 -3.19
N GLU A 73 -12.19 2.82 -4.29
CA GLU A 73 -12.96 3.62 -5.26
C GLU A 73 -14.13 4.35 -4.58
N ARG A 74 -14.91 3.64 -3.76
CA ARG A 74 -16.00 4.26 -2.99
C ARG A 74 -15.51 5.29 -1.96
N PHE A 75 -14.31 5.11 -1.42
CA PHE A 75 -13.66 6.04 -0.48
C PHE A 75 -13.22 7.32 -1.21
N SER A 76 -12.54 7.17 -2.35
CA SER A 76 -12.08 8.27 -3.20
C SER A 76 -13.25 9.08 -3.76
N ALA A 77 -14.32 8.42 -4.22
CA ALA A 77 -15.56 9.09 -4.71
C ALA A 77 -16.24 9.97 -3.64
N LYS A 78 -15.93 9.77 -2.36
CA LYS A 78 -16.38 10.61 -1.23
C LYS A 78 -15.36 11.68 -0.83
N GLY A 79 -14.31 11.89 -1.61
CA GLY A 79 -13.24 12.84 -1.32
C GLY A 79 -12.26 12.37 -0.23
N GLY A 80 -12.15 11.06 0.00
CA GLY A 80 -11.20 10.50 0.95
C GLY A 80 -9.78 10.56 0.44
N LEU A 81 -8.81 10.90 1.30
CA LEU A 81 -7.38 10.86 1.00
C LEU A 81 -6.79 9.51 1.40
N TYR A 82 -6.19 8.80 0.44
CA TYR A 82 -5.47 7.54 0.69
C TYR A 82 -3.97 7.67 0.45
N ILE A 83 -3.16 7.46 1.48
CA ILE A 83 -1.70 7.40 1.42
C ILE A 83 -1.25 5.95 1.50
N SER A 84 -0.62 5.45 0.43
CA SER A 84 -0.03 4.11 0.40
C SER A 84 1.46 4.18 0.75
N VAL A 85 1.89 3.39 1.73
CA VAL A 85 3.29 3.28 2.13
C VAL A 85 3.79 1.88 1.80
N LEU A 86 4.63 1.78 0.79
CA LEU A 86 5.16 0.53 0.27
C LEU A 86 6.46 0.16 0.98
N THR A 87 6.45 -0.95 1.71
CA THR A 87 7.63 -1.46 2.41
C THR A 87 8.11 -2.78 1.80
N HIS A 88 9.27 -3.27 2.24
CA HIS A 88 9.85 -4.50 1.69
C HIS A 88 9.23 -5.78 2.29
N PRO A 89 8.79 -6.73 1.46
CA PRO A 89 8.41 -6.62 0.05
C PRO A 89 6.96 -6.17 -0.11
N THR A 90 6.61 -5.57 -1.25
CA THR A 90 5.22 -5.39 -1.66
C THR A 90 5.07 -5.93 -3.08
N THR A 91 4.49 -7.14 -3.21
CA THR A 91 4.47 -7.88 -4.47
C THR A 91 3.12 -8.55 -4.75
N GLY A 92 2.99 -9.10 -5.96
CA GLY A 92 1.86 -9.92 -6.38
C GLY A 92 0.51 -9.21 -6.31
N GLY A 93 -0.52 -9.93 -5.87
CA GLY A 93 -1.87 -9.41 -5.79
C GLY A 93 -2.08 -8.22 -4.84
N VAL A 94 -1.16 -7.99 -3.90
CA VAL A 94 -1.20 -6.80 -3.03
C VAL A 94 -0.78 -5.56 -3.82
N THR A 95 0.31 -5.63 -4.57
CA THR A 95 0.71 -4.53 -5.46
C THR A 95 -0.36 -4.29 -6.54
N ALA A 96 -0.88 -5.35 -7.15
CA ALA A 96 -1.89 -5.24 -8.20
C ALA A 96 -3.31 -4.88 -7.69
N SER A 97 -3.45 -4.41 -6.45
CA SER A 97 -4.71 -4.00 -5.87
C SER A 97 -4.54 -2.76 -4.98
N PHE A 98 -4.94 -2.81 -3.73
CA PHE A 98 -5.00 -1.65 -2.85
C PHE A 98 -3.66 -0.91 -2.69
N ALA A 99 -2.51 -1.61 -2.77
CA ALA A 99 -1.22 -0.95 -2.56
C ALA A 99 -0.82 0.05 -3.66
N SER A 100 -1.37 -0.10 -4.88
CA SER A 100 -1.10 0.79 -6.03
C SER A 100 -2.17 1.86 -6.26
N LEU A 101 -3.15 1.97 -5.37
CA LEU A 101 -4.31 2.85 -5.54
C LEU A 101 -4.27 4.05 -4.59
N GLY A 102 -3.10 4.37 -4.02
CA GLY A 102 -2.93 5.56 -3.19
C GLY A 102 -2.99 6.84 -4.01
N ASP A 103 -3.60 7.89 -3.46
CA ASP A 103 -3.51 9.25 -4.00
C ASP A 103 -2.08 9.77 -3.84
N ILE A 104 -1.38 9.29 -2.81
CA ILE A 104 0.04 9.56 -2.56
C ILE A 104 0.74 8.23 -2.26
N MET A 105 1.80 7.95 -3.00
CA MET A 105 2.58 6.72 -2.96
C MET A 105 3.95 6.96 -2.35
N LEU A 106 4.17 6.51 -1.13
CA LEU A 106 5.46 6.57 -0.45
C LEU A 106 6.11 5.18 -0.44
N ALA A 107 7.43 5.10 -0.51
CA ALA A 107 8.14 3.83 -0.39
C ALA A 107 9.36 3.95 0.54
N GLU A 108 9.73 2.84 1.22
CA GLU A 108 10.99 2.76 1.94
C GLU A 108 12.15 2.52 0.97
N PRO A 109 13.37 3.05 1.26
CA PRO A 109 14.54 2.83 0.42
C PRO A 109 14.83 1.35 0.17
N GLY A 110 15.12 0.99 -1.07
CA GLY A 110 15.45 -0.36 -1.50
C GLY A 110 14.32 -1.38 -1.38
N ALA A 111 13.07 -0.96 -1.11
CA ALA A 111 11.94 -1.87 -1.04
C ALA A 111 11.68 -2.55 -2.39
N LEU A 112 11.43 -3.86 -2.36
CA LEU A 112 11.02 -4.61 -3.55
C LEU A 112 9.53 -4.36 -3.79
N ILE A 113 9.21 -3.75 -4.91
CA ILE A 113 7.85 -3.38 -5.32
C ILE A 113 7.63 -3.88 -6.74
N GLY A 114 6.71 -4.82 -6.91
CA GLY A 114 6.44 -5.40 -8.23
C GLY A 114 5.35 -6.45 -8.19
N PHE A 115 4.97 -6.98 -9.35
CA PHE A 115 3.98 -8.06 -9.42
C PHE A 115 4.66 -9.42 -9.28
N ALA A 116 5.38 -9.88 -10.27
CA ALA A 116 6.16 -11.11 -10.21
C ALA A 116 7.52 -10.84 -9.53
N GLY A 117 7.97 -11.79 -8.71
CA GLY A 117 9.31 -11.71 -8.12
C GLY A 117 10.42 -11.78 -9.18
N PRO A 118 11.61 -11.19 -8.93
CA PRO A 118 12.72 -11.16 -9.89
C PRO A 118 13.08 -12.55 -10.44
N ARG A 119 13.14 -13.58 -9.61
CA ARG A 119 13.42 -14.97 -10.02
C ARG A 119 12.44 -15.49 -11.07
N VAL A 120 11.15 -15.22 -10.87
CA VAL A 120 10.12 -15.70 -11.80
C VAL A 120 10.26 -15.01 -13.15
N ILE A 121 10.55 -13.71 -13.13
CA ILE A 121 10.76 -12.94 -14.37
C ILE A 121 11.99 -13.48 -15.11
N GLU A 122 13.15 -13.58 -14.44
CA GLU A 122 14.39 -14.08 -15.05
C GLU A 122 14.25 -15.49 -15.63
N GLN A 123 13.55 -16.38 -14.93
CA GLN A 123 13.28 -17.73 -15.41
C GLN A 123 12.34 -17.74 -16.63
N THR A 124 11.43 -16.77 -16.72
CA THR A 124 10.45 -16.69 -17.81
C THR A 124 11.08 -16.11 -19.08
N ILE A 125 11.88 -15.03 -18.94
CA ILE A 125 12.51 -14.36 -20.09
C ILE A 125 13.86 -14.94 -20.48
N GLY A 126 14.49 -15.73 -19.59
CA GLY A 126 15.82 -16.32 -19.82
C GLY A 126 16.98 -15.33 -19.70
N GLU A 127 16.74 -14.13 -19.19
CA GLU A 127 17.75 -13.06 -19.06
C GLU A 127 17.83 -12.57 -17.62
N LYS A 128 18.98 -11.99 -17.26
CA LYS A 128 19.16 -11.32 -15.96
C LYS A 128 18.53 -9.95 -15.99
N LEU A 129 17.85 -9.60 -14.89
CA LEU A 129 17.25 -8.29 -14.74
C LEU A 129 18.31 -7.20 -14.49
N PRO A 130 18.07 -5.97 -14.95
CA PRO A 130 18.94 -4.83 -14.66
C PRO A 130 19.11 -4.62 -13.14
N ALA A 131 20.27 -4.10 -12.75
CA ALA A 131 20.50 -3.73 -11.36
C ALA A 131 19.47 -2.70 -10.89
N GLY A 132 18.91 -2.93 -9.69
CA GLY A 132 17.88 -2.03 -9.13
C GLY A 132 16.47 -2.24 -9.66
N PHE A 133 16.25 -3.14 -10.61
CA PHE A 133 14.91 -3.42 -11.14
C PHE A 133 13.91 -3.77 -10.01
N GLN A 134 12.71 -3.23 -10.09
CA GLN A 134 11.65 -3.34 -9.07
C GLN A 134 12.01 -2.79 -7.67
N ARG A 135 13.09 -2.02 -7.53
CA ARG A 135 13.35 -1.29 -6.27
C ARG A 135 12.56 0.01 -6.21
N SER A 136 12.36 0.50 -5.00
CA SER A 136 11.61 1.75 -4.75
C SER A 136 12.17 2.93 -5.53
N GLU A 137 13.49 3.04 -5.67
CA GLU A 137 14.17 4.07 -6.45
C GLU A 137 13.81 3.96 -7.94
N PHE A 138 13.85 2.74 -8.49
CA PHE A 138 13.43 2.46 -9.86
C PHE A 138 11.95 2.83 -10.07
N GLN A 139 11.09 2.50 -9.13
CA GLN A 139 9.66 2.83 -9.19
C GLN A 139 9.41 4.34 -9.13
N MET A 140 10.20 5.07 -8.36
CA MET A 140 10.14 6.53 -8.30
C MET A 140 10.61 7.17 -9.62
N GLU A 141 11.71 6.69 -10.20
CA GLU A 141 12.21 7.16 -11.51
C GLU A 141 11.20 6.96 -12.65
N HIS A 142 10.34 5.92 -12.53
CA HIS A 142 9.30 5.61 -13.52
C HIS A 142 7.92 6.18 -13.15
N GLY A 143 7.83 7.02 -12.12
CA GLY A 143 6.60 7.73 -11.77
C GLY A 143 5.54 6.89 -11.07
N PHE A 144 5.89 5.70 -10.55
CA PHE A 144 4.98 4.86 -9.79
C PHE A 144 4.97 5.21 -8.28
N VAL A 145 6.06 5.73 -7.75
CA VAL A 145 6.22 6.18 -6.37
C VAL A 145 6.52 7.66 -6.37
N ASP A 146 5.81 8.44 -5.56
CA ASP A 146 6.01 9.89 -5.47
C ASP A 146 7.28 10.24 -4.70
N GLN A 147 7.58 9.48 -3.64
CA GLN A 147 8.75 9.74 -2.82
C GLN A 147 9.27 8.46 -2.14
N VAL A 148 10.61 8.30 -2.14
CA VAL A 148 11.31 7.30 -1.33
C VAL A 148 11.72 7.94 -0.01
N VAL A 149 11.19 7.41 1.11
CA VAL A 149 11.32 8.00 2.45
C VAL A 149 11.91 6.99 3.43
N PRO A 150 13.06 7.27 4.04
CA PRO A 150 13.60 6.44 5.12
C PRO A 150 12.61 6.31 6.29
N ARG A 151 12.55 5.13 6.90
CA ARG A 151 11.62 4.84 8.02
C ARG A 151 11.69 5.86 9.15
N SER A 152 12.89 6.38 9.45
CA SER A 152 13.09 7.40 10.48
C SER A 152 12.42 8.74 10.16
N GLN A 153 12.17 9.03 8.88
CA GLN A 153 11.54 10.26 8.40
C GLN A 153 10.06 10.10 8.06
N LEU A 154 9.56 8.85 7.96
CA LEU A 154 8.17 8.58 7.54
C LEU A 154 7.13 9.29 8.41
N ARG A 155 7.37 9.38 9.72
CA ARG A 155 6.44 10.06 10.63
C ARG A 155 6.28 11.53 10.27
N ASP A 156 7.39 12.22 10.08
CA ASP A 156 7.39 13.66 9.81
C ASP A 156 6.86 13.96 8.41
N THR A 157 7.21 13.13 7.42
CA THR A 157 6.64 13.19 6.07
C THR A 157 5.12 13.01 6.09
N LEU A 158 4.61 11.99 6.81
CA LEU A 158 3.17 11.78 6.93
C LEU A 158 2.46 12.94 7.63
N ILE A 159 3.07 13.54 8.66
CA ILE A 159 2.51 14.72 9.32
C ILE A 159 2.41 15.87 8.33
N GLN A 160 3.47 16.16 7.57
CA GLN A 160 3.48 17.22 6.57
C GLN A 160 2.42 17.02 5.49
N VAL A 161 2.35 15.81 4.92
CA VAL A 161 1.35 15.46 3.91
C VAL A 161 -0.07 15.62 4.45
N LEU A 162 -0.35 15.11 5.65
CA LEU A 162 -1.67 15.23 6.26
C LEU A 162 -2.05 16.68 6.58
N GLN A 163 -1.08 17.51 7.01
CA GLN A 163 -1.31 18.94 7.26
C GLN A 163 -1.65 19.70 5.98
N LEU A 164 -0.93 19.43 4.88
CA LEU A 164 -1.22 20.05 3.57
C LEU A 164 -2.64 19.76 3.09
N HIS A 165 -3.15 18.56 3.37
CA HIS A 165 -4.50 18.16 2.95
C HIS A 165 -5.59 18.50 3.98
N ALA A 166 -5.22 18.76 5.23
CA ALA A 166 -6.15 19.24 6.26
C ALA A 166 -6.49 20.74 6.13
N GLY A 167 -5.66 21.52 5.45
CA GLY A 167 -5.79 22.98 5.30
C GLY A 167 -6.93 23.47 4.39
N GLY A 168 -7.75 22.58 3.84
CA GLY A 168 -8.92 22.95 3.04
C GLY A 168 -10.23 23.17 3.82
N LYS A 169 -10.19 23.17 5.15
CA LYS A 169 -11.36 23.46 6.04
C LYS A 169 -11.09 24.67 6.92
N HIS A 170 -10.77 25.79 6.30
CA HIS A 170 -10.96 27.10 6.90
C HIS A 170 -12.01 27.83 6.05
N GLU A 171 -13.25 27.57 6.36
CA GLU A 171 -14.36 28.55 6.40
C GLU A 171 -15.64 27.84 6.86
#